data_c7e924b4d31526bdb165ec3cb6c01ca4
#
_entry.id   c7e924b4d31526bdb165ec3cb6c01ca4
#
_cell.length_a   1.000
_cell.length_b   1.000
_cell.length_c   1.000
_cell.angle_alpha   90.00
_cell.angle_beta   90.00
_cell.angle_gamma   90.00
#
_symmetry.space_group_name_H-M   'P 1'
#
loop_
_entity.id
_entity.type
_entity.pdbx_description
1 polymer ?
#
loop_
_entity_poly.entity_id
_entity_poly.type
_entity_poly.pdbx_seq_one_letter_code
_entity_poly.pdbx_strand_id
1 'polypeptide(L)'
;MGNCKKFIADIPVDSAEFFTAITYATTELYISMHVLDLENMTAFPIKTNEFIDKFMKNADTLQESITNIMVNLACPESVSTIKNFTILSTLSERMKNANVISEIFHGKIHGWSKAMFVRVGDDKPLRRVLYVVENVNAQMTKLEQEKELLAS
;
A
#
# COMPACT_ATOMS: atom_id res chain seq x y z
N MET A 1 -11.77 -23.05 2.81
CA MET A 1 -12.95 -22.65 2.08
C MET A 1 -13.85 -21.70 2.89
N GLY A 2 -14.17 -22.03 4.13
CA GLY A 2 -14.97 -21.17 5.00
C GLY A 2 -14.33 -19.83 5.33
N ASN A 3 -12.99 -19.74 5.37
CA ASN A 3 -12.28 -18.54 5.79
C ASN A 3 -12.45 -17.36 4.83
N CYS A 4 -12.40 -17.60 3.50
CA CYS A 4 -12.57 -16.54 2.52
C CYS A 4 -14.02 -16.04 2.52
N LYS A 5 -14.99 -16.94 2.64
CA LYS A 5 -16.40 -16.59 2.72
C LYS A 5 -16.73 -15.86 4.01
N LYS A 6 -16.13 -16.26 5.12
CA LYS A 6 -16.32 -15.57 6.41
C LYS A 6 -15.78 -14.15 6.36
N PHE A 7 -14.62 -13.96 5.76
CA PHE A 7 -14.02 -12.64 5.62
C PHE A 7 -14.92 -11.70 4.83
N ILE A 8 -15.47 -12.21 3.70
CA ILE A 8 -16.39 -11.44 2.85
C ILE A 8 -17.70 -11.15 3.60
N ALA A 9 -18.18 -12.12 4.37
CA ALA A 9 -19.43 -11.97 5.13
C ALA A 9 -19.31 -10.96 6.28
N ASP A 10 -18.11 -10.78 6.83
CA ASP A 10 -17.85 -9.83 7.91
C ASP A 10 -17.74 -8.38 7.43
N ILE A 11 -17.65 -8.17 6.11
CA ILE A 11 -17.66 -6.84 5.52
C ILE A 11 -19.11 -6.54 5.12
N PRO A 12 -19.72 -5.46 5.65
CA PRO A 12 -21.08 -5.08 5.22
C PRO A 12 -21.11 -4.90 3.70
N VAL A 13 -22.18 -5.38 3.07
CA VAL A 13 -22.35 -5.32 1.59
C VAL A 13 -22.18 -3.88 1.09
N ASP A 14 -22.72 -2.91 1.81
CA ASP A 14 -22.60 -1.49 1.47
C ASP A 14 -21.15 -1.03 1.48
N SER A 15 -20.36 -1.47 2.46
CA SER A 15 -18.94 -1.12 2.55
C SER A 15 -18.15 -1.72 1.40
N ALA A 16 -18.44 -2.98 1.02
CA ALA A 16 -17.77 -3.65 -0.08
C ALA A 16 -18.08 -2.97 -1.41
N GLU A 17 -19.33 -2.61 -1.64
CA GLU A 17 -19.76 -1.88 -2.83
C GLU A 17 -19.11 -0.50 -2.89
N PHE A 18 -19.07 0.19 -1.77
CA PHE A 18 -18.45 1.51 -1.66
C PHE A 18 -16.95 1.45 -1.97
N PHE A 19 -16.23 0.49 -1.39
CA PHE A 19 -14.82 0.27 -1.67
C PHE A 19 -14.58 -0.05 -3.14
N THR A 20 -15.42 -0.89 -3.72
CA THR A 20 -15.34 -1.25 -5.14
C THR A 20 -15.51 -0.01 -6.01
N ALA A 21 -16.50 0.83 -5.70
CA ALA A 21 -16.77 2.06 -6.44
C ALA A 21 -15.61 3.04 -6.34
N ILE A 22 -15.04 3.24 -5.15
CA ILE A 22 -13.87 4.10 -4.94
C ILE A 22 -12.66 3.57 -5.73
N THR A 23 -12.40 2.27 -5.63
CA THR A 23 -11.30 1.64 -6.34
C THR A 23 -11.43 1.82 -7.84
N TYR A 24 -12.64 1.68 -8.35
CA TYR A 24 -12.92 1.87 -9.77
C TYR A 24 -12.70 3.32 -10.20
N ALA A 25 -13.19 4.25 -9.40
CA ALA A 25 -13.07 5.68 -9.70
C ALA A 25 -11.61 6.18 -9.63
N THR A 26 -10.77 5.53 -8.83
CA THR A 26 -9.38 5.92 -8.60
C THR A 26 -8.37 4.93 -9.22
N THR A 27 -8.83 4.06 -10.10
CA THR A 27 -8.03 2.97 -10.68
C THR A 27 -6.74 3.45 -11.34
N GLU A 28 -6.76 4.61 -11.98
CA GLU A 28 -5.57 5.15 -12.63
C GLU A 28 -4.56 5.72 -11.63
N LEU A 29 -5.02 6.13 -10.46
CA LEU A 29 -4.16 6.69 -9.41
C LEU A 29 -3.47 5.60 -8.59
N TYR A 30 -4.18 4.51 -8.30
CA TYR A 30 -3.65 3.46 -7.44
C TYR A 30 -3.00 2.34 -8.25
N ILE A 31 -1.75 2.06 -7.91
CA ILE A 31 -1.00 0.93 -8.48
C ILE A 31 -1.46 -0.37 -7.84
N SER A 32 -1.63 -0.35 -6.52
CA SER A 32 -2.09 -1.52 -5.76
C SER A 32 -2.75 -1.11 -4.46
N MET A 33 -3.58 -2.00 -3.94
CA MET A 33 -4.27 -1.82 -2.66
C MET A 33 -4.57 -3.18 -2.05
N HIS A 34 -4.09 -3.40 -0.83
CA HIS A 34 -4.26 -4.65 -0.10
C HIS A 34 -4.64 -4.37 1.35
N VAL A 35 -5.53 -5.20 1.89
CA VAL A 35 -5.78 -5.22 3.34
C VAL A 35 -4.82 -6.21 3.96
N LEU A 36 -3.99 -5.77 4.87
CA LEU A 36 -3.05 -6.61 5.60
C LEU A 36 -3.59 -6.92 6.99
N ASP A 37 -3.57 -8.19 7.37
CA ASP A 37 -3.85 -8.64 8.72
C ASP A 37 -2.50 -8.93 9.39
N LEU A 38 -2.12 -8.08 10.32
CA LEU A 38 -0.81 -8.17 10.99
C LEU A 38 -0.76 -9.26 12.06
N GLU A 39 -1.92 -9.71 12.54
CA GLU A 39 -1.98 -10.82 13.49
C GLU A 39 -1.72 -12.15 12.77
N ASN A 40 -2.38 -12.38 11.66
CA ASN A 40 -2.25 -13.62 10.89
C ASN A 40 -1.20 -13.54 9.79
N MET A 41 -0.64 -12.36 9.56
CA MET A 41 0.34 -12.08 8.50
C MET A 41 -0.16 -12.54 7.14
N THR A 42 -1.37 -12.06 6.80
CA THR A 42 -2.05 -12.34 5.53
C THR A 42 -2.42 -11.05 4.82
N ALA A 43 -2.64 -11.15 3.52
CA ALA A 43 -3.04 -10.03 2.69
C ALA A 43 -4.27 -10.39 1.87
N PHE A 44 -5.20 -9.45 1.77
CA PHE A 44 -6.38 -9.57 0.90
C PHE A 44 -6.29 -8.50 -0.19
N PRO A 45 -6.24 -8.88 -1.48
CA PRO A 45 -6.10 -7.91 -2.56
C PRO A 45 -7.42 -7.19 -2.84
N ILE A 46 -7.38 -5.85 -2.87
CA ILE A 46 -8.48 -5.03 -3.38
C ILE A 46 -8.17 -4.64 -4.82
N LYS A 47 -6.93 -4.24 -5.07
CA LYS A 47 -6.40 -3.98 -6.41
C LYS A 47 -5.00 -4.54 -6.52
N THR A 48 -4.76 -5.36 -7.52
CA THR A 48 -3.48 -6.01 -7.73
C THR A 48 -3.19 -6.14 -9.24
N ASN A 49 -2.04 -6.69 -9.59
CA ASN A 49 -1.66 -6.98 -10.96
C ASN A 49 -0.78 -8.23 -11.00
N GLU A 50 -0.46 -8.72 -12.20
CA GLU A 50 0.33 -9.94 -12.37
C GLU A 50 1.71 -9.87 -11.74
N PHE A 51 2.36 -8.72 -11.81
CA PHE A 51 3.68 -8.51 -11.20
C PHE A 51 3.63 -8.72 -9.69
N ILE A 52 2.68 -8.08 -9.02
CA ILE A 52 2.49 -8.19 -7.58
C ILE A 52 2.10 -9.62 -7.19
N ASP A 53 1.15 -10.20 -7.89
CA ASP A 53 0.66 -11.54 -7.60
C ASP A 53 1.77 -12.59 -7.69
N LYS A 54 2.68 -12.44 -8.64
CA LYS A 54 3.81 -13.34 -8.80
C LYS A 54 4.70 -13.35 -7.55
N PHE A 55 5.00 -12.17 -7.00
CA PHE A 55 5.80 -12.09 -5.78
C PHE A 55 5.04 -12.60 -4.56
N MET A 56 3.72 -12.34 -4.51
CA MET A 56 2.88 -12.84 -3.41
C MET A 56 2.84 -14.37 -3.37
N LYS A 57 2.84 -15.01 -4.53
CA LYS A 57 2.80 -16.48 -4.62
C LYS A 57 4.14 -17.13 -4.30
N ASN A 58 5.25 -16.46 -4.59
CA ASN A 58 6.58 -17.06 -4.52
C ASN A 58 7.32 -16.78 -3.22
N ALA A 59 6.74 -16.00 -2.32
CA ALA A 59 7.34 -15.68 -1.04
C ALA A 59 6.81 -16.61 0.05
N ASP A 60 7.62 -16.90 1.06
CA ASP A 60 7.23 -17.75 2.18
C ASP A 60 6.46 -16.98 3.25
N THR A 61 6.67 -15.68 3.34
CA THR A 61 6.00 -14.82 4.34
C THR A 61 5.46 -13.55 3.69
N LEU A 62 4.49 -12.93 4.35
CA LEU A 62 3.95 -11.64 3.91
C LEU A 62 5.05 -10.58 3.85
N GLN A 63 5.90 -10.50 4.88
CA GLN A 63 7.00 -9.55 4.91
C GLN A 63 7.94 -9.72 3.71
N GLU A 64 8.30 -10.96 3.41
CA GLU A 64 9.17 -11.26 2.28
C GLU A 64 8.54 -10.83 0.95
N SER A 65 7.25 -11.11 0.78
CA SER A 65 6.54 -10.73 -0.45
C SER A 65 6.52 -9.22 -0.65
N ILE A 66 6.20 -8.47 0.39
CA ILE A 66 6.14 -7.00 0.31
C ILE A 66 7.54 -6.43 0.05
N THR A 67 8.55 -6.91 0.75
CA THR A 67 9.93 -6.48 0.54
C THR A 67 10.37 -6.71 -0.90
N ASN A 68 10.12 -7.91 -1.44
CA ASN A 68 10.50 -8.25 -2.80
C ASN A 68 9.78 -7.39 -3.84
N ILE A 69 8.49 -7.15 -3.65
CA ILE A 69 7.71 -6.28 -4.54
C ILE A 69 8.32 -4.87 -4.54
N MET A 70 8.53 -4.29 -3.38
CA MET A 70 8.95 -2.90 -3.27
C MET A 70 10.38 -2.70 -3.74
N VAL A 71 11.29 -3.63 -3.44
CA VAL A 71 12.67 -3.58 -3.90
C VAL A 71 12.73 -3.65 -5.43
N ASN A 72 11.84 -4.42 -6.05
CA ASN A 72 11.79 -4.53 -7.51
C ASN A 72 11.05 -3.38 -8.19
N LEU A 73 10.15 -2.70 -7.48
CA LEU A 73 9.46 -1.52 -8.00
C LEU A 73 10.30 -0.24 -7.90
N ALA A 74 11.13 -0.12 -6.87
CA ALA A 74 11.84 1.12 -6.58
C ALA A 74 13.11 1.27 -7.40
N CYS A 75 13.40 2.50 -7.82
CA CYS A 75 14.71 2.85 -8.36
C CYS A 75 15.78 2.66 -7.28
N PRO A 76 17.05 2.41 -7.68
CA PRO A 76 18.12 2.10 -6.70
C PRO A 76 18.23 3.11 -5.55
N GLU A 77 18.05 4.40 -5.83
CA GLU A 77 18.15 5.46 -4.83
C GLU A 77 17.02 5.42 -3.79
N SER A 78 15.91 4.76 -4.10
CA SER A 78 14.75 4.66 -3.20
C SER A 78 14.65 3.33 -2.48
N VAL A 79 15.45 2.33 -2.84
CA VAL A 79 15.32 0.96 -2.29
C VAL A 79 15.45 0.95 -0.77
N SER A 80 16.46 1.59 -0.22
CA SER A 80 16.69 1.59 1.22
C SER A 80 15.52 2.22 1.98
N THR A 81 15.05 3.36 1.51
CA THR A 81 13.94 4.09 2.12
C THR A 81 12.67 3.26 2.13
N ILE A 82 12.30 2.69 0.97
CA ILE A 82 11.05 1.96 0.87
C ILE A 82 11.10 0.60 1.58
N LYS A 83 12.27 -0.03 1.58
CA LYS A 83 12.48 -1.27 2.31
C LYS A 83 12.25 -1.06 3.80
N ASN A 84 12.81 0.00 4.37
CA ASN A 84 12.61 0.34 5.79
C ASN A 84 11.17 0.72 6.08
N PHE A 85 10.53 1.47 5.19
CA PHE A 85 9.15 1.89 5.36
C PHE A 85 8.20 0.69 5.48
N THR A 86 8.47 -0.39 4.76
CA THR A 86 7.58 -1.55 4.66
C THR A 86 7.91 -2.69 5.65
N ILE A 87 8.69 -2.42 6.68
CA ILE A 87 8.92 -3.40 7.74
C ILE A 87 7.67 -3.48 8.63
N LEU A 88 6.91 -4.54 8.48
CA LEU A 88 5.59 -4.69 9.12
C LEU A 88 5.65 -4.73 10.64
N SER A 89 6.70 -5.33 11.20
CA SER A 89 6.87 -5.43 12.65
C SER A 89 7.01 -4.07 13.35
N THR A 90 7.33 -3.02 12.62
CA THR A 90 7.49 -1.67 13.15
C THR A 90 6.22 -0.82 13.05
N LEU A 91 5.19 -1.31 12.36
CA LEU A 91 3.99 -0.51 12.08
C LEU A 91 3.21 -0.14 13.35
N SER A 92 3.06 -1.07 14.28
CA SER A 92 2.30 -0.80 15.50
C SER A 92 2.86 0.38 16.26
N GLU A 93 4.18 0.46 16.39
CA GLU A 93 4.85 1.59 17.07
C GLU A 93 4.76 2.87 16.23
N ARG A 94 5.06 2.79 14.94
CA ARG A 94 5.04 3.96 14.06
C ARG A 94 3.65 4.57 13.89
N MET A 95 2.60 3.75 13.99
CA MET A 95 1.21 4.19 13.85
C MET A 95 0.52 4.39 15.20
N LYS A 96 1.26 4.39 16.29
CA LYS A 96 0.71 4.53 17.63
C LYS A 96 -0.19 5.77 17.78
N ASN A 97 0.25 6.89 17.20
CA ASN A 97 -0.48 8.16 17.26
C ASN A 97 -0.90 8.67 15.87
N ALA A 98 -0.93 7.78 14.87
CA ALA A 98 -1.25 8.17 13.50
C ALA A 98 -2.20 7.15 12.87
N ASN A 99 -3.16 7.64 12.11
CA ASN A 99 -4.08 6.80 11.33
C ASN A 99 -3.52 6.49 9.94
N VAL A 100 -2.56 7.29 9.48
CA VAL A 100 -1.95 7.15 8.15
C VAL A 100 -0.47 7.48 8.28
N ILE A 101 0.37 6.64 7.68
CA ILE A 101 1.79 6.95 7.44
C ILE A 101 2.08 6.71 5.97
N SER A 102 2.97 7.51 5.40
CA SER A 102 3.29 7.41 3.98
C SER A 102 4.75 7.72 3.71
N GLU A 103 5.22 7.23 2.55
CA GLU A 103 6.58 7.49 2.07
C GLU A 103 6.55 7.63 0.55
N ILE A 104 7.18 8.67 0.04
CA ILE A 104 7.32 8.89 -1.41
C ILE A 104 8.60 8.21 -1.87
N PHE A 105 8.53 7.54 -3.01
CA PHE A 105 9.67 6.86 -3.60
C PHE A 105 9.63 6.98 -5.12
N HIS A 106 10.79 6.85 -5.74
CA HIS A 106 10.90 6.86 -7.19
C HIS A 106 10.85 5.42 -7.70
N GLY A 107 9.85 5.10 -8.52
CA GLY A 107 9.61 3.77 -9.06
C GLY A 107 10.14 3.62 -10.48
N LYS A 108 10.59 2.42 -10.82
CA LYS A 108 11.15 2.09 -12.14
C LYS A 108 10.10 2.15 -13.24
N ILE A 109 8.87 1.76 -12.93
CA ILE A 109 7.80 1.59 -13.92
C ILE A 109 6.87 2.79 -13.94
N HIS A 110 6.46 3.25 -12.76
CA HIS A 110 5.41 4.26 -12.62
C HIS A 110 5.92 5.67 -12.29
N GLY A 111 7.24 5.83 -12.12
CA GLY A 111 7.81 7.11 -11.70
C GLY A 111 7.55 7.39 -10.22
N TRP A 112 7.25 8.64 -9.90
CA TRP A 112 7.00 9.02 -8.51
C TRP A 112 5.77 8.31 -7.96
N SER A 113 5.96 7.64 -6.84
CA SER A 113 4.95 6.82 -6.18
C SER A 113 4.92 7.10 -4.69
N LYS A 114 3.79 6.80 -4.06
CA LYS A 114 3.63 6.94 -2.61
C LYS A 114 3.11 5.64 -2.04
N ALA A 115 3.84 5.07 -1.09
CA ALA A 115 3.39 3.93 -0.31
C ALA A 115 2.73 4.45 0.96
N MET A 116 1.63 3.84 1.37
CA MET A 116 0.81 4.29 2.49
C MET A 116 0.32 3.10 3.30
N PHE A 117 0.34 3.24 4.62
CA PHE A 117 -0.40 2.36 5.52
C PHE A 117 -1.50 3.17 6.18
N VAL A 118 -2.72 2.70 6.08
CA VAL A 118 -3.91 3.34 6.68
C VAL A 118 -4.51 2.38 7.69
N ARG A 119 -4.72 2.86 8.91
CA ARG A 119 -5.35 2.05 9.97
C ARG A 119 -6.76 1.63 9.57
N VAL A 120 -7.08 0.37 9.80
CA VAL A 120 -8.43 -0.17 9.63
C VAL A 120 -8.93 -0.59 11.01
N GLY A 121 -9.97 0.08 11.51
CA GLY A 121 -10.52 -0.19 12.84
C GLY A 121 -9.72 0.43 13.96
N ASP A 122 -10.07 0.07 15.20
CA ASP A 122 -9.50 0.64 16.43
C ASP A 122 -8.72 -0.37 17.25
N ASP A 123 -8.32 -1.49 16.66
CA ASP A 123 -7.64 -2.57 17.38
C ASP A 123 -6.33 -2.10 18.03
N LYS A 124 -6.12 -2.53 19.27
CA LYS A 124 -4.88 -2.32 20.02
C LYS A 124 -4.42 -3.65 20.59
N PRO A 125 -3.26 -4.17 20.18
CA PRO A 125 -2.34 -3.57 19.21
C PRO A 125 -2.93 -3.52 17.80
N LEU A 126 -2.28 -2.75 16.92
CA LEU A 126 -2.67 -2.61 15.51
C LEU A 126 -2.80 -3.97 14.84
N ARG A 127 -3.97 -4.26 14.26
CA ARG A 127 -4.22 -5.56 13.64
C ARG A 127 -4.32 -5.48 12.12
N ARG A 128 -5.11 -4.53 11.61
CA ARG A 128 -5.35 -4.42 10.18
C ARG A 128 -4.93 -3.07 9.67
N VAL A 129 -4.31 -3.07 8.50
CA VAL A 129 -3.97 -1.86 7.78
C VAL A 129 -4.29 -2.05 6.30
N LEU A 130 -4.64 -0.95 5.67
CA LEU A 130 -4.74 -0.88 4.23
C LEU A 130 -3.37 -0.46 3.71
N TYR A 131 -2.75 -1.28 2.86
CA TYR A 131 -1.48 -0.95 2.22
C TYR A 131 -1.76 -0.51 0.79
N VAL A 132 -1.41 0.73 0.49
CA VAL A 132 -1.71 1.37 -0.79
C VAL A 132 -0.42 1.87 -1.43
N VAL A 133 -0.28 1.62 -2.72
CA VAL A 133 0.76 2.25 -3.54
C VAL A 133 0.07 3.10 -4.59
N GLU A 134 0.34 4.39 -4.58
CA GLU A 134 -0.32 5.39 -5.39
C GLU A 134 0.68 6.03 -6.36
N ASN A 135 0.23 6.30 -7.59
CA ASN A 135 1.01 7.08 -8.55
C ASN A 135 0.83 8.56 -8.23
N VAL A 136 1.92 9.24 -7.87
CA VAL A 136 1.90 10.68 -7.56
C VAL A 136 2.73 11.50 -8.54
N ASN A 137 2.98 10.95 -9.72
CA ASN A 137 3.83 11.58 -10.73
C ASN A 137 3.32 12.96 -11.13
N ALA A 138 2.01 13.09 -11.35
CA ALA A 138 1.39 14.36 -11.71
C ALA A 138 1.54 15.42 -10.61
N GLN A 139 1.33 15.04 -9.35
CA GLN A 139 1.48 15.93 -8.22
C GLN A 139 2.92 16.39 -8.04
N MET A 140 3.88 15.48 -8.19
CA MET A 140 5.30 15.80 -8.05
C MET A 140 5.79 16.70 -9.19
N THR A 141 5.34 16.46 -10.40
CA THR A 141 5.67 17.31 -11.57
C THR A 141 5.15 18.74 -11.35
N LYS A 142 3.91 18.84 -10.89
CA LYS A 142 3.31 20.15 -10.59
C LYS A 142 4.09 20.90 -9.52
N LEU A 143 4.49 20.22 -8.46
CA LEU A 143 5.28 20.79 -7.38
C LEU A 143 6.65 21.30 -7.88
N GLU A 144 7.31 20.55 -8.74
CA GLU A 144 8.58 20.96 -9.35
C GLU A 144 8.40 22.21 -10.20
N GLN A 145 7.33 22.28 -11.00
CA GLN A 145 7.01 23.45 -11.82
C GLN A 145 6.76 24.69 -10.95
N GLU A 146 6.04 24.55 -9.86
CA GLU A 146 5.78 25.63 -8.92
C GLU A 146 7.08 26.13 -8.27
N LYS A 147 7.99 25.25 -7.91
CA LYS A 147 9.30 25.61 -7.37
C LYS A 147 10.14 26.39 -8.38
N GLU A 148 10.14 25.98 -9.64
CA GLU A 148 10.85 26.68 -10.71
C GLU A 148 10.29 28.08 -10.91
N LEU A 149 8.97 28.24 -10.89
CA LEU A 149 8.34 29.56 -11.00
C LEU A 149 8.72 30.49 -9.84
N LEU A 150 8.79 29.97 -8.62
CA LEU A 150 9.18 30.73 -7.44
C LEU A 150 10.67 31.09 -7.45
N ALA A 151 11.49 30.27 -8.06
CA ALA A 151 12.93 30.49 -8.15
C ALA A 151 13.32 31.48 -9.24
N SER A 152 12.44 31.66 -10.22
CA SER A 152 12.67 32.62 -11.32
C SER A 152 12.14 34.00 -10.95
#